data_363bf352b5633ce68cfc2196b41f8025
#
_entry.id   363bf352b5633ce68cfc2196b41f8025
#
_cell.length_a   1.000
_cell.length_b   1.000
_cell.length_c   1.000
_cell.angle_alpha   90.00
_cell.angle_beta   90.00
_cell.angle_gamma   90.00
#
_symmetry.space_group_name_H-M   'P 1'
#
loop_
_entity.id
_entity.type
_entity.pdbx_description
1 polymer ?
#
loop_
_entity_poly.entity_id
_entity_poly.type
_entity_poly.pdbx_seq_one_letter_code
_entity_poly.pdbx_strand_id
1 'polypeptide(L)' 'MIRLKDFLKIANDPVIIRNEYDNVLRINDTYFDKDLLSDKLLNSEVTIVEAEDYHIIVRLKEVYEK' A
#
# COMPACT_ATOMS: atom_id res chain seq x y z
N MET A 1 12.44 -8.33 4.00
CA MET A 1 11.33 -7.39 4.28
C MET A 1 11.18 -6.42 3.11
N ILE A 2 9.97 -6.21 2.64
CA ILE A 2 9.69 -5.22 1.61
C ILE A 2 8.91 -4.06 2.22
N ARG A 3 9.30 -2.83 1.90
CA ARG A 3 8.60 -1.64 2.37
C ARG A 3 7.63 -1.16 1.29
N LEU A 4 6.56 -0.48 1.71
CA LEU A 4 5.57 0.01 0.76
C LEU A 4 6.20 0.88 -0.32
N LYS A 5 7.13 1.76 0.03
CA LYS A 5 7.79 2.63 -0.94
C LYS A 5 8.49 1.85 -2.05
N ASP A 6 9.09 0.71 -1.72
CA ASP A 6 9.79 -0.11 -2.70
C ASP A 6 8.81 -0.89 -3.57
N PHE A 7 7.73 -1.37 -2.97
CA PHE A 7 6.67 -2.05 -3.72
C PHE A 7 6.02 -1.11 -4.75
N LEU A 8 5.75 0.12 -4.35
CA LEU A 8 5.11 1.10 -5.26
C LEU A 8 5.96 1.45 -6.47
N LYS A 9 7.27 1.29 -6.39
CA LYS A 9 8.16 1.53 -7.54
C LYS A 9 7.95 0.53 -8.66
N ILE A 10 7.49 -0.66 -8.35
CA ILE A 10 7.32 -1.75 -9.32
C ILE A 10 5.85 -2.05 -9.63
N ALA A 11 4.92 -1.46 -8.90
CA ALA A 11 3.51 -1.69 -9.12
C ALA A 11 3.01 -0.93 -10.36
N ASN A 12 2.32 -1.63 -11.24
CA ASN A 12 1.78 -1.04 -12.47
C ASN A 12 0.28 -0.75 -12.40
N ASP A 13 -0.40 -1.28 -11.41
CA ASP A 13 -1.83 -1.10 -11.22
C ASP A 13 -2.08 -0.29 -9.95
N PRO A 14 -3.27 0.32 -9.79
CA PRO A 14 -3.63 0.99 -8.55
C PRO A 14 -3.50 0.06 -7.36
N VAL A 15 -2.99 0.58 -6.25
CA VAL A 15 -2.73 -0.19 -5.04
C VAL A 15 -3.68 0.26 -3.94
N ILE A 16 -4.43 -0.68 -3.38
CA ILE A 16 -5.25 -0.47 -2.20
C ILE A 16 -4.43 -0.86 -0.98
N ILE A 17 -4.18 0.10 -0.10
CA ILE A 17 -3.34 -0.10 1.08
C ILE A 17 -4.23 -0.33 2.28
N ARG A 18 -4.07 -1.50 2.91
CA ARG A 18 -4.84 -1.90 4.11
C ARG A 18 -3.91 -2.18 5.27
N ASN A 19 -4.45 -2.09 6.50
CA ASN A 19 -3.70 -2.54 7.67
C ASN A 19 -3.94 -4.03 7.92
N GLU A 20 -3.37 -4.58 8.99
CA GLU A 20 -3.52 -5.99 9.36
C GLU A 20 -4.96 -6.39 9.65
N TYR A 21 -5.81 -5.44 10.01
CA TYR A 21 -7.21 -5.67 10.33
C TYR A 21 -8.13 -5.46 9.14
N ASP A 22 -7.55 -5.37 7.94
CA ASP A 22 -8.29 -5.22 6.68
C ASP A 22 -9.02 -3.88 6.53
N ASN A 23 -8.61 -2.88 7.29
CA ASN A 23 -9.13 -1.52 7.11
C ASN A 23 -8.37 -0.83 5.97
N VAL A 24 -9.09 -0.22 5.04
CA VAL A 24 -8.48 0.53 3.95
C VAL A 24 -7.89 1.83 4.52
N LEU A 25 -6.60 1.99 4.34
CA LEU A 25 -5.88 3.19 4.77
C LEU A 25 -5.81 4.22 3.66
N ARG A 26 -5.44 3.79 2.47
CA ARG A 26 -5.30 4.66 1.29
C ARG A 26 -5.55 3.84 0.04
N ILE A 27 -5.96 4.53 -1.02
CA ILE A 27 -5.99 3.99 -2.37
C ILE A 27 -4.97 4.79 -3.16
N ASN A 28 -3.96 4.13 -3.67
CA ASN A 28 -2.88 4.77 -4.40
C ASN A 28 -2.96 4.46 -5.89
N ASP A 29 -3.33 5.44 -6.68
CA ASP A 29 -3.16 5.36 -8.13
C ASP A 29 -1.71 5.71 -8.43
N THR A 30 -1.00 4.80 -9.07
CA THR A 30 0.44 4.92 -9.30
C THR A 30 0.84 6.18 -10.07
N TYR A 31 -0.09 6.78 -10.81
CA TYR A 31 0.19 8.00 -11.56
C TYR A 31 0.02 9.27 -10.74
N PHE A 32 -0.97 9.30 -9.84
CA PHE A 32 -1.41 10.57 -9.27
C PHE A 32 -1.19 10.70 -7.77
N ASP A 33 -1.20 9.61 -7.03
CA ASP A 33 -1.37 9.67 -5.58
C ASP A 33 -0.16 9.29 -4.75
N LYS A 34 0.90 8.74 -5.35
CA LYS A 34 2.04 8.22 -4.56
C LYS A 34 2.74 9.28 -3.72
N ASP A 35 2.72 10.53 -4.16
CA ASP A 35 3.36 11.63 -3.43
C ASP A 35 2.51 12.14 -2.26
N LEU A 36 1.27 11.65 -2.14
CA LEU A 36 0.37 12.02 -1.05
C LEU A 36 0.48 11.09 0.16
N LEU A 37 1.29 10.05 0.08
CA LEU A 37 1.44 9.08 1.16
C LEU A 37 2.43 9.61 2.21
N SER A 38 2.09 9.39 3.48
CA SER A 38 2.99 9.79 4.57
C SER A 38 4.24 8.93 4.58
N ASP A 39 5.33 9.46 5.16
CA ASP A 39 6.56 8.71 5.33
C ASP A 39 6.35 7.46 6.20
N LYS A 40 5.45 7.54 7.17
CA LYS A 40 5.10 6.40 8.00
C LYS A 40 4.55 5.25 7.17
N LEU A 41 3.61 5.53 6.28
CA LEU A 41 3.06 4.50 5.38
C LEU A 41 4.12 3.99 4.42
N LEU A 42 4.88 4.88 3.81
CA LEU A 42 5.90 4.52 2.83
C LEU A 42 6.98 3.61 3.42
N ASN A 43 7.30 3.78 4.69
CA ASN A 43 8.31 2.97 5.36
C ASN A 43 7.74 1.72 6.06
N SER A 44 6.44 1.51 6.01
CA SER A 44 5.80 0.34 6.62
C SER A 44 6.12 -0.94 5.87
N GLU A 45 6.18 -2.04 6.61
CA GLU A 45 6.43 -3.35 6.03
C GLU A 45 5.19 -3.90 5.35
N VAL A 46 5.34 -4.39 4.12
CA VAL A 46 4.27 -5.10 3.40
C VAL A 46 4.31 -6.56 3.83
N THR A 47 3.20 -7.05 4.37
CA THR A 47 3.12 -8.44 4.85
C THR A 47 2.41 -9.35 3.87
N ILE A 48 1.42 -8.83 3.14
CA ILE A 48 0.64 -9.63 2.18
C ILE A 48 0.40 -8.78 0.95
N VAL A 49 0.53 -9.41 -0.22
CA VAL A 49 0.19 -8.81 -1.51
C VAL A 49 -0.83 -9.72 -2.17
N GLU A 50 -1.97 -9.15 -2.55
CA GLU A 50 -3.02 -9.87 -3.25
C GLU A 50 -3.36 -9.14 -4.54
N ALA A 51 -3.60 -9.89 -5.62
CA ALA A 51 -4.02 -9.32 -6.88
C ALA A 51 -5.52 -9.49 -7.05
N GLU A 52 -6.20 -8.44 -7.46
CA GLU A 52 -7.60 -8.47 -7.86
C GLU A 52 -7.75 -7.85 -9.24
N ASP A 53 -8.98 -7.85 -9.77
CA ASP A 53 -9.25 -7.28 -11.08
C ASP A 53 -8.86 -5.80 -11.12
N TYR A 54 -7.87 -5.46 -11.94
CA TYR A 54 -7.43 -4.09 -12.17
C TYR A 54 -6.76 -3.38 -11.00
N HIS A 55 -6.52 -4.05 -9.87
CA HIS A 55 -5.79 -3.43 -8.77
C HIS A 55 -5.08 -4.47 -7.90
N ILE A 56 -4.21 -3.96 -7.04
CA ILE A 56 -3.40 -4.77 -6.13
C ILE A 56 -3.75 -4.35 -4.71
N ILE A 57 -3.94 -5.33 -3.82
CA ILE A 57 -4.17 -5.06 -2.41
C ILE A 57 -2.88 -5.40 -1.65
N VAL A 58 -2.38 -4.45 -0.86
CA VAL A 58 -1.26 -4.70 0.05
C VAL A 58 -1.70 -4.49 1.48
N ARG A 59 -1.22 -5.33 2.39
CA ARG A 59 -1.44 -5.17 3.83
C ARG A 59 -0.15 -4.79 4.50
N LEU A 60 -0.23 -3.81 5.38
CA LEU A 60 0.92 -3.29 6.11
C LEU A 60 0.87 -3.75 7.55
N LYS A 61 2.05 -4.05 8.10
CA LYS A 61 2.20 -4.46 9.48
C LYS A 61 2.14 -3.26 10.41
N GLU A 62 1.39 -3.40 11.50
CA GLU A 62 1.40 -2.44 12.63
C GLU A 62 1.05 -1.00 12.25
N VAL A 63 0.18 -0.82 11.26
CA VAL A 63 -0.32 0.51 10.92
C VAL A 63 -1.76 0.64 11.39
N TYR A 64 -1.99 1.58 12.31
CA TYR A 64 -3.30 1.84 12.90
C TYR A 64 -3.89 3.18 12.47
N GLU A 65 -3.32 3.77 11.49
CA GLU A 65 -3.77 5.03 10.91
C GLU A 65 -5.14 4.86 10.25
N LYS A 66 -6.01 5.82 10.46
CA LYS A 66 -7.34 5.81 9.87
C LYS A 66 -7.40 6.67 8.59
#